data_890ed4fe6fe7f720570b97dd2da4e672
#
_entry.id   890ed4fe6fe7f720570b97dd2da4e672
#
_cell.length_a   1.000
_cell.length_b   1.000
_cell.length_c   1.000
_cell.angle_alpha   90.00
_cell.angle_beta   90.00
_cell.angle_gamma   90.00
#
_symmetry.space_group_name_H-M   'P 1'
#
loop_
_entity.id
_entity.type
_entity.pdbx_description
1 polymer ?
#
loop_
_entity_poly.entity_id
_entity_poly.type
_entity_poly.pdbx_seq_one_letter_code
_entity_poly.pdbx_strand_id
1 'polypeptide(L)'
;MKSDGGNMHLPSTARTGSLLDRFETVFEEKIAPGLEARDHERIALAQKKRRNWTLVLAEGAAAALVAFLITHSVDALLLAVPTSAVSYWLRIARPVKRFTDSVRQDVFVPLCDALGFTYQLQPNGSDVGYFQKLGLAGSCNHRRFEGEVSGRYKGLNFSLLGAHLRYRGIESMQTVFHGLLVSFDMSKSFHGRTLVLRDGGLVGNFLGHGGNKLERVRLEDLEFERAHEVYSNDEIEARDLLPRAFTDRLLELEEQLAAKVRLAFDRNSLLMSIDRNRDAFSIGGLDAPLADKKRLREFVIDLTMIFDVVETLRLNAETKL
;
A
#
# COMPACT_ATOMS: atom_id res chain seq x y z
N MET A 1 43.67 20.89 -25.28
CA MET A 1 42.55 20.03 -25.70
C MET A 1 41.92 19.47 -24.42
N LYS A 2 40.84 20.10 -23.96
CA LYS A 2 40.04 19.68 -22.83
C LYS A 2 38.97 18.71 -23.33
N SER A 3 38.95 17.47 -22.84
CA SER A 3 37.85 16.55 -23.09
C SER A 3 36.80 16.78 -22.00
N ASP A 4 35.70 17.39 -22.37
CA ASP A 4 34.48 17.46 -21.57
C ASP A 4 33.90 16.04 -21.41
N GLY A 5 34.02 15.49 -20.21
CA GLY A 5 33.30 14.32 -19.76
C GLY A 5 31.88 14.74 -19.32
N GLY A 6 30.97 14.96 -20.26
CA GLY A 6 29.58 15.22 -19.99
C GLY A 6 28.93 13.98 -19.36
N ASN A 7 28.70 14.05 -18.07
CA ASN A 7 27.87 13.10 -17.35
C ASN A 7 26.42 13.27 -17.86
N MET A 8 26.01 12.42 -18.80
CA MET A 8 24.66 12.44 -19.38
C MET A 8 23.68 11.88 -18.35
N HIS A 9 23.18 12.76 -17.51
CA HIS A 9 22.03 12.48 -16.64
C HIS A 9 20.82 12.26 -17.54
N LEU A 10 20.53 11.01 -17.87
CA LEU A 10 19.29 10.66 -18.59
C LEU A 10 18.10 11.02 -17.68
N PRO A 11 17.16 11.85 -18.15
CA PRO A 11 16.02 12.26 -17.35
C PRO A 11 15.16 11.04 -16.96
N SER A 12 14.53 11.08 -15.80
CA SER A 12 13.65 10.04 -15.22
C SER A 12 12.54 9.60 -16.22
N THR A 13 12.17 10.47 -17.13
CA THR A 13 11.18 10.26 -18.22
C THR A 13 11.52 9.10 -19.16
N ALA A 14 12.81 8.82 -19.44
CA ALA A 14 13.20 7.71 -20.33
C ALA A 14 13.05 6.32 -19.67
N ARG A 15 13.05 6.24 -18.35
CA ARG A 15 12.96 4.99 -17.57
C ARG A 15 11.52 4.64 -17.23
N THR A 16 10.71 5.64 -16.94
CA THR A 16 9.25 5.54 -16.82
C THR A 16 8.65 4.98 -18.10
N GLY A 17 9.20 5.34 -19.28
CA GLY A 17 8.80 4.84 -20.59
C GLY A 17 8.78 3.31 -20.68
N SER A 18 9.81 2.61 -20.19
CA SER A 18 9.91 1.15 -20.40
C SER A 18 8.89 0.31 -19.63
N LEU A 19 8.51 0.68 -18.39
CA LEU A 19 7.46 -0.01 -17.62
C LEU A 19 6.07 0.38 -18.12
N LEU A 20 5.88 1.64 -18.47
CA LEU A 20 4.63 2.13 -19.03
C LEU A 20 4.36 1.55 -20.41
N ASP A 21 5.38 1.43 -21.29
CA ASP A 21 5.23 0.82 -22.62
C ASP A 21 4.81 -0.65 -22.52
N ARG A 22 5.42 -1.41 -21.58
CA ARG A 22 5.00 -2.78 -21.30
C ARG A 22 3.57 -2.84 -20.77
N PHE A 23 3.20 -1.94 -19.88
CA PHE A 23 1.84 -1.84 -19.37
C PHE A 23 0.84 -1.58 -20.50
N GLU A 24 1.11 -0.59 -21.39
CA GLU A 24 0.22 -0.24 -22.49
C GLU A 24 -0.04 -1.47 -23.38
N THR A 25 1.01 -2.19 -23.76
CA THR A 25 0.91 -3.41 -24.58
C THR A 25 0.08 -4.49 -23.89
N VAL A 26 0.37 -4.78 -22.63
CA VAL A 26 -0.34 -5.85 -21.90
C VAL A 26 -1.78 -5.45 -21.59
N PHE A 27 -2.02 -4.17 -21.32
CA PHE A 27 -3.37 -3.68 -21.08
C PHE A 27 -4.25 -3.93 -22.32
N GLU A 28 -3.81 -3.53 -23.51
CA GLU A 28 -4.57 -3.66 -24.76
C GLU A 28 -4.75 -5.15 -25.17
N GLU A 29 -3.68 -5.96 -25.04
CA GLU A 29 -3.69 -7.34 -25.54
C GLU A 29 -4.36 -8.34 -24.59
N LYS A 30 -4.19 -8.16 -23.26
CA LYS A 30 -4.59 -9.19 -22.28
C LYS A 30 -5.61 -8.71 -21.26
N ILE A 31 -5.48 -7.47 -20.77
CA ILE A 31 -6.29 -7.00 -19.63
C ILE A 31 -7.63 -6.46 -20.11
N ALA A 32 -7.65 -5.54 -21.08
CA ALA A 32 -8.86 -4.88 -21.52
C ALA A 32 -9.93 -5.85 -22.06
N PRO A 33 -9.61 -6.83 -22.94
CA PRO A 33 -10.61 -7.76 -23.45
C PRO A 33 -11.25 -8.63 -22.33
N GLY A 34 -10.42 -9.04 -21.35
CA GLY A 34 -10.88 -9.78 -20.19
C GLY A 34 -11.81 -8.97 -19.29
N LEU A 35 -11.51 -7.70 -19.07
CA LEU A 35 -12.32 -6.81 -18.24
C LEU A 35 -13.63 -6.42 -18.90
N GLU A 36 -13.63 -6.17 -20.21
CA GLU A 36 -14.85 -5.87 -20.98
C GLU A 36 -15.82 -7.05 -20.94
N ALA A 37 -15.33 -8.28 -21.11
CA ALA A 37 -16.15 -9.49 -21.01
C ALA A 37 -16.80 -9.63 -19.62
N ARG A 38 -16.11 -9.22 -18.55
CA ARG A 38 -16.60 -9.28 -17.17
C ARG A 38 -17.44 -8.08 -16.72
N ASP A 39 -17.52 -7.02 -17.53
CA ASP A 39 -18.31 -5.84 -17.14
C ASP A 39 -19.80 -6.17 -17.09
N HIS A 40 -20.29 -7.11 -17.91
CA HIS A 40 -21.65 -7.64 -17.81
C HIS A 40 -21.91 -8.34 -16.47
N GLU A 41 -20.94 -9.13 -15.94
CA GLU A 41 -21.04 -9.76 -14.62
C GLU A 41 -21.10 -8.71 -13.50
N ARG A 42 -20.31 -7.65 -13.61
CA ARG A 42 -20.33 -6.50 -12.70
C ARG A 42 -21.70 -5.85 -12.63
N ILE A 43 -22.28 -5.53 -13.79
CA ILE A 43 -23.61 -4.90 -13.88
C ILE A 43 -24.68 -5.80 -13.28
N ALA A 44 -24.66 -7.10 -13.61
CA ALA A 44 -25.59 -8.07 -13.06
C ALA A 44 -25.45 -8.19 -11.53
N LEU A 45 -24.21 -8.17 -11.01
CA LEU A 45 -23.95 -8.23 -9.58
C LEU A 45 -24.38 -6.95 -8.86
N ALA A 46 -24.19 -5.78 -9.48
CA ALA A 46 -24.66 -4.49 -8.97
C ALA A 46 -26.20 -4.46 -8.84
N GLN A 47 -26.91 -4.92 -9.87
CA GLN A 47 -28.36 -5.05 -9.86
C GLN A 47 -28.83 -6.06 -8.79
N LYS A 48 -28.16 -7.23 -8.70
CA LYS A 48 -28.43 -8.23 -7.68
C LYS A 48 -28.20 -7.71 -6.26
N LYS A 49 -27.13 -6.95 -6.03
CA LYS A 49 -26.84 -6.27 -4.76
C LYS A 49 -28.02 -5.38 -4.35
N ARG A 50 -28.53 -4.55 -5.28
CA ARG A 50 -29.66 -3.65 -5.01
C ARG A 50 -30.93 -4.41 -4.66
N ARG A 51 -31.27 -5.49 -5.39
CA ARG A 51 -32.42 -6.35 -5.09
C ARG A 51 -32.24 -7.13 -3.78
N ASN A 52 -31.05 -7.65 -3.53
CA ASN A 52 -30.79 -8.43 -2.31
C ASN A 52 -30.86 -7.58 -1.04
N TRP A 53 -30.63 -6.27 -1.14
CA TRP A 53 -30.77 -5.37 -0.01
C TRP A 53 -32.18 -5.35 0.58
N THR A 54 -33.22 -5.37 -0.27
CA THR A 54 -34.61 -5.44 0.17
C THR A 54 -34.92 -6.79 0.84
N LEU A 55 -34.35 -7.88 0.33
CA LEU A 55 -34.51 -9.21 0.93
C LEU A 55 -33.83 -9.29 2.32
N VAL A 56 -32.65 -8.70 2.48
CA VAL A 56 -31.96 -8.65 3.78
C VAL A 56 -32.82 -7.97 4.83
N LEU A 57 -33.42 -6.82 4.48
CA LEU A 57 -34.29 -6.10 5.40
C LEU A 57 -35.59 -6.90 5.69
N ALA A 58 -36.20 -7.51 4.68
CA ALA A 58 -37.40 -8.31 4.85
C ALA A 58 -37.18 -9.54 5.75
N GLU A 59 -36.06 -10.25 5.56
CA GLU A 59 -35.68 -11.41 6.38
C GLU A 59 -35.45 -11.01 7.85
N GLY A 60 -34.76 -9.87 8.06
CA GLY A 60 -34.56 -9.34 9.42
C GLY A 60 -35.87 -8.97 10.11
N ALA A 61 -36.75 -8.28 9.39
CA ALA A 61 -38.08 -7.90 9.91
C ALA A 61 -38.97 -9.13 10.21
N ALA A 62 -38.94 -10.13 9.30
CA ALA A 62 -39.71 -11.37 9.51
C ALA A 62 -39.17 -12.15 10.73
N ALA A 63 -37.87 -12.26 10.89
CA ALA A 63 -37.26 -12.92 12.04
C ALA A 63 -37.64 -12.23 13.37
N ALA A 64 -37.58 -10.90 13.39
CA ALA A 64 -38.01 -10.12 14.55
C ALA A 64 -39.50 -10.32 14.88
N LEU A 65 -40.36 -10.28 13.85
CA LEU A 65 -41.82 -10.48 14.04
C LEU A 65 -42.11 -11.89 14.59
N VAL A 66 -41.53 -12.93 14.01
CA VAL A 66 -41.72 -14.33 14.49
C VAL A 66 -41.25 -14.46 15.94
N ALA A 67 -40.07 -13.92 16.25
CA ALA A 67 -39.56 -13.98 17.61
C ALA A 67 -40.45 -13.18 18.61
N PHE A 68 -40.99 -12.06 18.21
CA PHE A 68 -41.94 -11.29 19.03
C PHE A 68 -43.25 -12.06 19.27
N LEU A 69 -43.79 -12.73 18.23
CA LEU A 69 -45.05 -13.51 18.38
C LEU A 69 -44.87 -14.75 19.29
N ILE A 70 -43.65 -15.29 19.37
CA ILE A 70 -43.34 -16.45 20.24
C ILE A 70 -43.12 -16.02 21.68
N THR A 71 -42.34 -14.94 21.88
CA THR A 71 -41.86 -14.55 23.21
C THR A 71 -42.72 -13.47 23.86
N HIS A 72 -43.56 -12.77 23.10
CA HIS A 72 -44.28 -11.55 23.49
C HIS A 72 -43.42 -10.47 24.13
N SER A 73 -42.09 -10.51 23.84
CA SER A 73 -41.10 -9.56 24.36
C SER A 73 -40.60 -8.64 23.27
N VAL A 74 -40.49 -7.35 23.58
CA VAL A 74 -39.90 -6.33 22.69
C VAL A 74 -38.42 -6.63 22.40
N ASP A 75 -37.73 -7.24 23.36
CA ASP A 75 -36.29 -7.61 23.19
C ASP A 75 -36.07 -8.58 22.05
N ALA A 76 -37.08 -9.36 21.66
CA ALA A 76 -37.02 -10.25 20.50
C ALA A 76 -36.77 -9.51 19.17
N LEU A 77 -37.11 -8.22 19.09
CA LEU A 77 -36.82 -7.39 17.92
C LEU A 77 -35.31 -7.24 17.68
N LEU A 78 -34.50 -7.40 18.71
CA LEU A 78 -33.03 -7.39 18.58
C LEU A 78 -32.49 -8.52 17.69
N LEU A 79 -33.28 -9.60 17.48
CA LEU A 79 -32.91 -10.69 16.55
C LEU A 79 -32.90 -10.25 15.07
N ALA A 80 -33.53 -9.14 14.73
CA ALA A 80 -33.43 -8.56 13.39
C ALA A 80 -31.99 -8.23 13.00
N VAL A 81 -31.15 -7.78 13.96
CA VAL A 81 -29.76 -7.37 13.68
C VAL A 81 -28.89 -8.55 13.26
N PRO A 82 -28.72 -9.64 14.02
CA PRO A 82 -27.87 -10.75 13.62
C PRO A 82 -28.39 -11.46 12.36
N THR A 83 -29.71 -11.62 12.17
CA THR A 83 -30.29 -12.23 10.97
C THR A 83 -30.02 -11.41 9.72
N SER A 84 -30.23 -10.09 9.79
CA SER A 84 -29.89 -9.18 8.70
C SER A 84 -28.39 -9.17 8.41
N ALA A 85 -27.53 -9.23 9.42
CA ALA A 85 -26.07 -9.28 9.25
C ALA A 85 -25.61 -10.56 8.52
N VAL A 86 -26.15 -11.72 8.90
CA VAL A 86 -25.85 -13.01 8.23
C VAL A 86 -26.36 -13.00 6.80
N SER A 87 -27.61 -12.56 6.57
CA SER A 87 -28.19 -12.46 5.24
C SER A 87 -27.39 -11.51 4.34
N TYR A 88 -27.01 -10.34 4.83
CA TYR A 88 -26.14 -9.37 4.16
C TYR A 88 -24.79 -10.01 3.77
N TRP A 89 -24.16 -10.69 4.71
CA TRP A 89 -22.88 -11.34 4.45
C TRP A 89 -22.96 -12.42 3.35
N LEU A 90 -23.98 -13.27 3.40
CA LEU A 90 -24.17 -14.34 2.43
C LEU A 90 -24.59 -13.85 1.05
N ARG A 91 -25.51 -12.90 0.97
CA ARG A 91 -26.14 -12.47 -0.28
C ARG A 91 -25.43 -11.30 -0.97
N ILE A 92 -24.69 -10.49 -0.21
CA ILE A 92 -24.06 -9.27 -0.72
C ILE A 92 -22.54 -9.29 -0.51
N ALA A 93 -22.08 -9.32 0.72
CA ALA A 93 -20.66 -9.11 1.01
C ALA A 93 -19.76 -10.19 0.41
N ARG A 94 -20.12 -11.47 0.57
CA ARG A 94 -19.36 -12.62 0.06
C ARG A 94 -19.29 -12.68 -1.48
N PRO A 95 -20.41 -12.55 -2.23
CA PRO A 95 -20.36 -12.51 -3.70
C PRO A 95 -19.56 -11.31 -4.23
N VAL A 96 -19.75 -10.12 -3.66
CA VAL A 96 -19.01 -8.91 -4.07
C VAL A 96 -17.52 -9.11 -3.83
N LYS A 97 -17.11 -9.61 -2.66
CA LYS A 97 -15.71 -9.90 -2.35
C LYS A 97 -15.11 -10.90 -3.33
N ARG A 98 -15.79 -12.02 -3.60
CA ARG A 98 -15.30 -13.04 -4.54
C ARG A 98 -15.10 -12.47 -5.95
N PHE A 99 -16.06 -11.69 -6.42
CA PHE A 99 -15.97 -11.03 -7.71
C PHE A 99 -14.78 -10.05 -7.76
N THR A 100 -14.65 -9.19 -6.75
CA THR A 100 -13.53 -8.25 -6.66
C THR A 100 -12.17 -8.95 -6.60
N ASP A 101 -12.05 -10.00 -5.80
CA ASP A 101 -10.83 -10.80 -5.67
C ASP A 101 -10.46 -11.49 -7.00
N SER A 102 -11.45 -12.02 -7.72
CA SER A 102 -11.25 -12.64 -9.04
C SER A 102 -10.80 -11.62 -10.09
N VAL A 103 -11.44 -10.45 -10.14
CA VAL A 103 -11.03 -9.38 -11.09
C VAL A 103 -9.63 -8.86 -10.76
N ARG A 104 -9.27 -8.76 -9.47
CA ARG A 104 -7.88 -8.41 -9.08
C ARG A 104 -6.86 -9.39 -9.64
N GLN A 105 -7.14 -10.70 -9.56
CA GLN A 105 -6.25 -11.71 -10.15
C GLN A 105 -6.13 -11.54 -11.66
N ASP A 106 -7.26 -11.38 -12.35
CA ASP A 106 -7.27 -11.24 -13.83
C ASP A 106 -6.55 -9.98 -14.32
N VAL A 107 -6.41 -8.96 -13.46
CA VAL A 107 -5.69 -7.73 -13.76
C VAL A 107 -4.23 -7.79 -13.34
N PHE A 108 -3.97 -8.06 -12.05
CA PHE A 108 -2.62 -7.90 -11.50
C PHE A 108 -1.69 -9.07 -11.82
N VAL A 109 -2.21 -10.28 -12.05
CA VAL A 109 -1.34 -11.41 -12.46
C VAL A 109 -0.73 -11.13 -13.83
N PRO A 110 -1.48 -10.92 -14.93
CA PRO A 110 -0.86 -10.67 -16.24
C PRO A 110 -0.06 -9.36 -16.27
N LEU A 111 -0.45 -8.35 -15.50
CA LEU A 111 0.30 -7.10 -15.38
C LEU A 111 1.68 -7.36 -14.75
N CYS A 112 1.72 -8.03 -13.60
CA CYS A 112 2.96 -8.32 -12.87
C CYS A 112 3.86 -9.27 -13.67
N ASP A 113 3.30 -10.32 -14.29
CA ASP A 113 4.06 -11.25 -15.15
C ASP A 113 4.76 -10.50 -16.30
N ALA A 114 4.09 -9.56 -16.94
CA ALA A 114 4.66 -8.75 -18.01
C ALA A 114 5.77 -7.81 -17.53
N LEU A 115 5.69 -7.35 -16.29
CA LEU A 115 6.74 -6.55 -15.66
C LEU A 115 7.88 -7.39 -15.10
N GLY A 116 7.74 -8.72 -15.06
CA GLY A 116 8.70 -9.67 -14.48
C GLY A 116 8.58 -9.78 -12.96
N PHE A 117 7.38 -9.55 -12.41
CA PHE A 117 7.06 -9.60 -10.99
C PHE A 117 6.01 -10.66 -10.69
N THR A 118 5.81 -10.96 -9.41
CA THR A 118 4.81 -11.92 -8.93
C THR A 118 3.74 -11.17 -8.13
N TYR A 119 2.47 -11.48 -8.40
CA TYR A 119 1.35 -10.96 -7.62
C TYR A 119 0.73 -12.03 -6.73
N GLN A 120 0.51 -11.73 -5.47
CA GLN A 120 -0.18 -12.57 -4.50
C GLN A 120 -1.42 -11.85 -3.96
N LEU A 121 -2.61 -12.40 -4.23
CA LEU A 121 -3.89 -11.82 -3.82
C LEU A 121 -4.10 -11.83 -2.30
N GLN A 122 -3.65 -12.88 -1.62
CA GLN A 122 -3.84 -13.08 -0.17
C GLN A 122 -2.50 -13.29 0.52
N PRO A 123 -1.71 -12.22 0.72
CA PRO A 123 -0.45 -12.29 1.45
C PRO A 123 -0.69 -12.54 2.94
N ASN A 124 0.29 -13.17 3.59
CA ASN A 124 0.22 -13.44 5.03
C ASN A 124 0.53 -12.20 5.90
N GLY A 125 1.17 -11.18 5.33
CA GLY A 125 1.53 -9.94 6.04
C GLY A 125 2.46 -10.16 7.23
N SER A 126 3.39 -11.12 7.13
CA SER A 126 4.35 -11.48 8.19
C SER A 126 5.16 -10.27 8.68
N ASP A 127 5.52 -9.37 7.78
CA ASP A 127 6.44 -8.27 8.04
C ASP A 127 5.78 -7.03 8.67
N VAL A 128 4.45 -6.96 8.70
CA VAL A 128 3.72 -5.82 9.27
C VAL A 128 4.16 -5.52 10.72
N GLY A 129 4.40 -6.55 11.53
CA GLY A 129 4.89 -6.38 12.89
C GLY A 129 6.24 -5.67 12.97
N TYR A 130 7.08 -5.86 11.95
CA TYR A 130 8.38 -5.20 11.88
C TYR A 130 8.25 -3.72 11.51
N PHE A 131 7.39 -3.38 10.55
CA PHE A 131 7.04 -1.98 10.26
C PHE A 131 6.48 -1.26 11.49
N GLN A 132 5.61 -1.93 12.26
CA GLN A 132 5.07 -1.36 13.50
C GLN A 132 6.16 -1.14 14.56
N LYS A 133 7.08 -2.11 14.71
CA LYS A 133 8.21 -2.02 15.64
C LYS A 133 9.14 -0.86 15.32
N LEU A 134 9.27 -0.48 14.05
CA LEU A 134 10.10 0.64 13.59
C LEU A 134 9.34 1.98 13.54
N GLY A 135 8.07 2.03 13.95
CA GLY A 135 7.26 3.26 13.90
C GLY A 135 6.81 3.68 12.52
N LEU A 136 6.97 2.82 11.50
CA LEU A 136 6.56 3.10 10.14
C LEU A 136 5.05 2.93 9.94
N ALA A 137 4.41 2.09 10.75
CA ALA A 137 2.97 1.89 10.77
C ALA A 137 2.45 1.90 12.21
N GLY A 138 1.22 2.38 12.42
CA GLY A 138 0.59 2.40 13.74
C GLY A 138 0.25 1.00 14.26
N SER A 139 0.17 0.86 15.59
CA SER A 139 -0.30 -0.37 16.22
C SER A 139 -1.74 -0.67 15.83
N CYS A 140 -2.04 -1.92 15.47
CA CYS A 140 -3.36 -2.34 15.03
C CYS A 140 -3.78 -3.67 15.65
N ASN A 141 -5.08 -3.88 15.78
CA ASN A 141 -5.68 -5.16 16.16
C ASN A 141 -6.59 -5.73 15.04
N HIS A 142 -6.73 -5.00 13.94
CA HIS A 142 -7.46 -5.45 12.75
C HIS A 142 -6.65 -5.14 11.49
N ARG A 143 -6.34 -6.19 10.70
CA ARG A 143 -5.53 -6.12 9.49
C ARG A 143 -6.33 -6.58 8.29
N ARG A 144 -6.27 -5.83 7.20
CA ARG A 144 -6.76 -6.24 5.88
C ARG A 144 -5.66 -6.02 4.86
N PHE A 145 -5.31 -7.07 4.14
CA PHE A 145 -4.38 -7.00 3.03
C PHE A 145 -5.13 -7.00 1.71
N GLU A 146 -4.59 -6.28 0.75
CA GLU A 146 -5.23 -6.05 -0.55
C GLU A 146 -4.55 -6.84 -1.67
N GLY A 147 -3.31 -7.23 -1.44
CA GLY A 147 -2.44 -7.96 -2.34
C GLY A 147 -0.99 -7.60 -2.07
N GLU A 148 -0.09 -8.35 -2.68
CA GLU A 148 1.36 -8.14 -2.60
C GLU A 148 1.98 -8.32 -3.98
N VAL A 149 2.83 -7.38 -4.38
CA VAL A 149 3.70 -7.50 -5.55
C VAL A 149 5.12 -7.70 -5.06
N SER A 150 5.77 -8.74 -5.52
CA SER A 150 7.14 -9.06 -5.16
C SER A 150 7.95 -9.45 -6.40
N GLY A 151 9.27 -9.32 -6.29
CA GLY A 151 10.14 -9.66 -7.38
C GLY A 151 11.54 -9.10 -7.23
N ARG A 152 12.22 -8.93 -8.36
CA ARG A 152 13.57 -8.39 -8.40
C ARG A 152 13.64 -7.19 -9.34
N TYR A 153 14.07 -6.05 -8.81
CA TYR A 153 14.29 -4.83 -9.60
C TYR A 153 15.77 -4.45 -9.56
N LYS A 154 16.43 -4.44 -10.72
CA LYS A 154 17.87 -4.11 -10.86
C LYS A 154 18.78 -4.83 -9.86
N GLY A 155 18.50 -6.09 -9.58
CA GLY A 155 19.30 -6.93 -8.68
C GLY A 155 18.86 -6.89 -7.21
N LEU A 156 17.97 -5.99 -6.81
CA LEU A 156 17.41 -5.92 -5.45
C LEU A 156 16.09 -6.68 -5.40
N ASN A 157 15.91 -7.57 -4.41
CA ASN A 157 14.61 -8.14 -4.14
C ASN A 157 13.73 -7.07 -3.49
N PHE A 158 12.45 -7.10 -3.80
CA PHE A 158 11.48 -6.20 -3.19
C PHE A 158 10.16 -6.91 -2.91
N SER A 159 9.42 -6.38 -1.93
CA SER A 159 8.02 -6.67 -1.68
C SER A 159 7.26 -5.36 -1.48
N LEU A 160 6.05 -5.30 -2.01
CA LEU A 160 5.14 -4.18 -1.95
C LEU A 160 3.77 -4.69 -1.55
N LEU A 161 3.41 -4.49 -0.28
CA LEU A 161 2.19 -5.00 0.36
C LEU A 161 1.16 -3.90 0.51
N GLY A 162 -0.02 -4.05 -0.09
CA GLY A 162 -1.18 -3.20 0.18
C GLY A 162 -1.82 -3.57 1.51
N ALA A 163 -1.89 -2.61 2.44
CA ALA A 163 -2.38 -2.84 3.78
C ALA A 163 -3.33 -1.76 4.27
N HIS A 164 -4.43 -2.17 4.87
CA HIS A 164 -5.33 -1.34 5.64
C HIS A 164 -5.35 -1.82 7.09
N LEU A 165 -4.68 -1.08 7.96
CA LEU A 165 -4.51 -1.40 9.36
C LEU A 165 -5.41 -0.51 10.21
N ARG A 166 -6.19 -1.11 11.10
CA ARG A 166 -7.13 -0.41 11.96
C ARG A 166 -6.95 -0.81 13.41
N TYR A 167 -7.20 0.14 14.29
CA TYR A 167 -7.29 -0.10 15.71
C TYR A 167 -8.76 -0.01 16.15
N ARG A 168 -9.29 -1.10 16.66
CA ARG A 168 -10.63 -1.16 17.23
C ARG A 168 -10.53 -0.90 18.71
N GLY A 169 -10.92 0.31 19.12
CA GLY A 169 -11.13 0.68 20.51
C GLY A 169 -12.52 0.26 21.00
N ILE A 170 -12.91 0.74 22.19
CA ILE A 170 -14.22 0.42 22.81
C ILE A 170 -15.35 1.08 22.02
N GLU A 171 -15.18 2.34 21.63
CA GLU A 171 -16.25 3.15 21.02
C GLU A 171 -16.13 3.27 19.48
N SER A 172 -14.95 3.15 18.93
CA SER A 172 -14.71 3.41 17.51
C SER A 172 -13.61 2.54 16.91
N MET A 173 -13.67 2.41 15.58
CA MET A 173 -12.61 1.81 14.78
C MET A 173 -11.87 2.92 14.01
N GLN A 174 -10.58 3.08 14.29
CA GLN A 174 -9.74 4.10 13.67
C GLN A 174 -8.78 3.46 12.66
N THR A 175 -8.61 4.09 11.50
CA THR A 175 -7.56 3.72 10.56
C THR A 175 -6.25 4.30 11.07
N VAL A 176 -5.26 3.43 11.27
CA VAL A 176 -3.91 3.78 11.72
C VAL A 176 -2.90 3.76 10.60
N PHE A 177 -3.22 3.10 9.50
CA PHE A 177 -2.46 3.08 8.26
C PHE A 177 -3.33 2.57 7.10
N HIS A 178 -3.23 3.20 5.93
CA HIS A 178 -3.90 2.73 4.73
C HIS A 178 -3.10 3.10 3.47
N GLY A 179 -2.41 2.12 2.90
CA GLY A 179 -1.53 2.33 1.75
C GLY A 179 -0.58 1.18 1.50
N LEU A 180 0.67 1.48 1.18
CA LEU A 180 1.71 0.53 0.79
C LEU A 180 2.78 0.39 1.87
N LEU A 181 3.12 -0.85 2.20
CA LEU A 181 4.32 -1.23 2.95
C LEU A 181 5.30 -1.85 1.97
N VAL A 182 6.46 -1.24 1.83
CA VAL A 182 7.46 -1.61 0.82
C VAL A 182 8.74 -2.01 1.53
N SER A 183 9.36 -3.11 1.09
CA SER A 183 10.67 -3.55 1.54
C SER A 183 11.58 -3.81 0.36
N PHE A 184 12.86 -3.45 0.51
CA PHE A 184 13.93 -3.81 -0.41
C PHE A 184 15.06 -4.46 0.35
N ASP A 185 15.58 -5.58 -0.19
CA ASP A 185 16.82 -6.20 0.29
C ASP A 185 18.00 -5.50 -0.35
N MET A 186 18.74 -4.74 0.45
CA MET A 186 19.91 -4.00 0.01
C MET A 186 21.13 -4.91 -0.06
N SER A 187 21.99 -4.69 -1.06
CA SER A 187 23.21 -5.49 -1.25
C SER A 187 24.26 -5.25 -0.15
N LYS A 188 24.19 -4.12 0.55
CA LYS A 188 25.07 -3.72 1.65
C LYS A 188 24.27 -3.65 2.95
N SER A 189 24.87 -4.17 4.03
CA SER A 189 24.30 -4.01 5.37
C SER A 189 24.58 -2.63 5.92
N PHE A 190 23.60 -2.04 6.59
CA PHE A 190 23.73 -0.80 7.33
C PHE A 190 24.40 -1.07 8.70
N HIS A 191 25.30 -0.19 9.12
CA HIS A 191 25.99 -0.31 10.41
C HIS A 191 25.06 0.08 11.55
N GLY A 192 24.29 1.15 11.32
CA GLY A 192 23.31 1.67 12.25
C GLY A 192 21.87 1.38 11.81
N ARG A 193 20.96 1.91 12.61
CA ARG A 193 19.54 2.05 12.25
C ARG A 193 19.24 3.51 12.03
N THR A 194 18.71 3.86 10.86
CA THR A 194 18.25 5.22 10.54
C THR A 194 16.75 5.20 10.26
N LEU A 195 16.01 6.05 10.96
CA LEU A 195 14.56 6.24 10.78
C LEU A 195 14.32 7.65 10.23
N VAL A 196 13.49 7.73 9.20
CA VAL A 196 12.94 8.98 8.67
C VAL A 196 11.45 8.96 8.95
N LEU A 197 11.02 9.78 9.89
CA LEU A 197 9.64 9.85 10.36
C LEU A 197 9.04 11.21 9.99
N ARG A 198 7.75 11.23 9.73
CA ARG A 198 7.04 12.47 9.47
C ARG A 198 6.74 13.19 10.78
N ASP A 199 6.86 14.52 10.78
CA ASP A 199 6.59 15.37 11.95
C ASP A 199 5.20 15.08 12.56
N GLY A 200 5.14 15.06 13.90
CA GLY A 200 3.94 14.72 14.66
C GLY A 200 3.64 13.22 14.81
N GLY A 201 4.53 12.33 14.35
CA GLY A 201 4.41 10.88 14.52
C GLY A 201 5.02 10.38 15.84
N LEU A 202 4.56 9.26 16.32
CA LEU A 202 4.85 8.35 17.43
C LEU A 202 6.29 8.26 18.01
N VAL A 203 7.05 9.37 18.01
CA VAL A 203 8.47 9.42 18.40
C VAL A 203 8.71 9.00 19.86
N GLY A 204 7.74 9.25 20.75
CA GLY A 204 7.92 9.05 22.20
C GLY A 204 8.21 7.62 22.65
N ASN A 205 7.79 6.60 21.90
CA ASN A 205 7.92 5.19 22.28
C ASN A 205 9.10 4.47 21.62
N PHE A 206 9.78 5.10 20.64
CA PHE A 206 10.83 4.46 19.83
C PHE A 206 12.25 4.86 20.23
N LEU A 207 12.41 5.87 21.08
CA LEU A 207 13.70 6.36 21.55
C LEU A 207 14.43 5.38 22.51
N GLY A 208 13.98 4.14 22.59
CA GLY A 208 14.68 2.97 23.15
C GLY A 208 15.22 3.12 24.56
N HIS A 209 14.89 2.15 25.42
CA HIS A 209 15.61 1.89 26.68
C HIS A 209 16.75 0.92 26.38
N GLY A 210 18.01 1.36 26.53
CA GLY A 210 19.20 0.50 26.37
C GLY A 210 20.17 0.96 25.27
N GLY A 211 21.31 0.36 25.13
CA GLY A 211 22.49 0.77 24.34
C GLY A 211 22.33 1.00 22.81
N ASN A 212 21.12 0.97 22.27
CA ASN A 212 20.79 1.33 20.88
C ASN A 212 19.85 2.54 20.84
N LYS A 213 20.14 3.57 21.64
CA LYS A 213 19.37 4.81 21.66
C LYS A 213 19.54 5.52 20.31
N LEU A 214 18.43 5.81 19.62
CA LEU A 214 18.42 6.63 18.45
C LEU A 214 18.47 8.12 18.85
N GLU A 215 19.32 8.90 18.21
CA GLU A 215 19.45 10.33 18.42
C GLU A 215 18.95 11.07 17.19
N ARG A 216 18.44 12.28 17.38
CA ARG A 216 17.98 13.11 16.27
C ARG A 216 19.19 13.59 15.47
N VAL A 217 19.19 13.29 14.17
CA VAL A 217 20.17 13.76 13.20
C VAL A 217 19.57 14.94 12.45
N ARG A 218 20.26 16.07 12.41
CA ARG A 218 19.86 17.25 11.61
C ARG A 218 20.53 17.19 10.25
N LEU A 219 19.74 17.36 9.21
CA LEU A 219 20.22 17.48 7.84
C LEU A 219 20.35 18.96 7.46
N GLU A 220 21.14 19.24 6.40
CA GLU A 220 21.30 20.62 5.90
C GLU A 220 20.09 21.10 5.07
N ASP A 221 19.23 20.19 4.65
CA ASP A 221 18.04 20.46 3.85
C ASP A 221 16.90 20.94 4.74
N LEU A 222 16.65 22.26 4.75
CA LEU A 222 15.59 22.87 5.56
C LEU A 222 14.17 22.51 5.10
N GLU A 223 13.97 22.21 3.83
CA GLU A 223 12.67 21.82 3.31
C GLU A 223 12.30 20.41 3.81
N PHE A 224 13.26 19.50 3.72
CA PHE A 224 13.12 18.16 4.25
C PHE A 224 12.91 18.14 5.77
N GLU A 225 13.70 18.92 6.53
CA GLU A 225 13.62 19.03 7.99
C GLU A 225 12.28 19.58 8.51
N ARG A 226 11.55 20.34 7.68
CA ARG A 226 10.18 20.80 8.01
C ARG A 226 9.14 19.70 7.92
N ALA A 227 9.35 18.72 7.06
CA ALA A 227 8.42 17.64 6.81
C ALA A 227 8.78 16.37 7.59
N HIS A 228 10.07 16.16 7.85
CA HIS A 228 10.60 14.91 8.39
C HIS A 228 11.56 15.13 9.55
N GLU A 229 11.57 14.14 10.43
CA GLU A 229 12.56 14.02 11.50
C GLU A 229 13.39 12.76 11.26
N VAL A 230 14.71 12.90 11.34
CA VAL A 230 15.67 11.80 11.17
C VAL A 230 16.22 11.40 12.53
N TYR A 231 16.21 10.09 12.81
CA TYR A 231 16.75 9.51 14.02
C TYR A 231 17.71 8.38 13.64
N SER A 232 18.91 8.37 14.24
CA SER A 232 19.91 7.33 14.00
C SER A 232 20.75 7.05 15.23
N ASN A 233 21.35 5.87 15.28
CA ASN A 233 22.45 5.53 16.20
C ASN A 233 23.82 5.63 15.52
N ASP A 234 23.88 6.00 14.23
CA ASP A 234 25.08 6.33 13.47
C ASP A 234 24.80 7.58 12.61
N GLU A 235 25.21 8.74 13.11
CA GLU A 235 24.96 10.04 12.44
C GLU A 235 25.69 10.14 11.10
N ILE A 236 26.91 9.60 11.01
CA ILE A 236 27.72 9.66 9.80
C ILE A 236 27.04 8.85 8.69
N GLU A 237 26.67 7.60 8.98
CA GLU A 237 25.95 6.77 8.03
C GLU A 237 24.60 7.39 7.65
N ALA A 238 23.85 7.96 8.59
CA ALA A 238 22.56 8.60 8.31
C ALA A 238 22.70 9.77 7.32
N ARG A 239 23.72 10.61 7.44
CA ARG A 239 23.99 11.69 6.48
C ARG A 239 24.39 11.16 5.11
N ASP A 240 25.11 10.05 5.07
CA ASP A 240 25.49 9.38 3.81
C ASP A 240 24.31 8.73 3.11
N LEU A 241 23.35 8.19 3.85
CA LEU A 241 22.12 7.58 3.32
C LEU A 241 21.12 8.61 2.81
N LEU A 242 21.15 9.84 3.34
CA LEU A 242 20.17 10.89 3.07
C LEU A 242 20.81 12.11 2.36
N PRO A 243 21.51 11.92 1.22
CA PRO A 243 22.00 13.05 0.44
C PRO A 243 20.83 13.83 -0.16
N ARG A 244 21.07 15.10 -0.50
CA ARG A 244 20.01 15.99 -1.03
C ARG A 244 19.25 15.40 -2.21
N ALA A 245 19.92 14.74 -3.14
CA ALA A 245 19.27 14.11 -4.28
C ALA A 245 18.24 13.04 -3.86
N PHE A 246 18.44 12.36 -2.72
CA PHE A 246 17.50 11.39 -2.17
C PHE A 246 16.33 12.07 -1.44
N THR A 247 16.62 13.10 -0.61
CA THR A 247 15.57 13.85 0.10
C THR A 247 14.65 14.57 -0.87
N ASP A 248 15.18 15.18 -1.93
CA ASP A 248 14.38 15.80 -3.00
C ASP A 248 13.44 14.76 -3.67
N ARG A 249 13.96 13.57 -3.99
CA ARG A 249 13.13 12.49 -4.58
C ARG A 249 12.05 11.97 -3.64
N LEU A 250 12.33 11.93 -2.35
CA LEU A 250 11.35 11.53 -1.35
C LEU A 250 10.22 12.56 -1.23
N LEU A 251 10.53 13.84 -1.25
CA LEU A 251 9.54 14.91 -1.25
C LEU A 251 8.68 14.90 -2.54
N GLU A 252 9.30 14.70 -3.71
CA GLU A 252 8.56 14.51 -4.97
C GLU A 252 7.61 13.32 -4.90
N LEU A 253 8.05 12.18 -4.35
CA LEU A 253 7.20 11.00 -4.16
C LEU A 253 5.98 11.33 -3.29
N GLU A 254 6.17 12.01 -2.17
CA GLU A 254 5.09 12.41 -1.28
C GLU A 254 4.07 13.32 -1.95
N GLU A 255 4.55 14.31 -2.69
CA GLU A 255 3.71 15.27 -3.41
C GLU A 255 2.87 14.56 -4.48
N GLN A 256 3.50 13.78 -5.35
CA GLN A 256 2.84 13.13 -6.47
C GLN A 256 1.86 12.05 -6.01
N LEU A 257 2.19 11.29 -4.96
CA LEU A 257 1.30 10.29 -4.40
C LEU A 257 0.24 10.88 -3.45
N ALA A 258 0.35 12.16 -3.09
CA ALA A 258 -0.41 12.81 -2.02
C ALA A 258 -0.41 11.93 -0.74
N ALA A 259 0.77 11.45 -0.37
CA ALA A 259 1.00 10.45 0.67
C ALA A 259 1.92 10.96 1.77
N LYS A 260 1.86 10.30 2.93
CA LYS A 260 2.87 10.47 3.98
C LYS A 260 3.83 9.30 3.90
N VAL A 261 5.11 9.57 3.72
CA VAL A 261 6.15 8.53 3.61
C VAL A 261 6.98 8.50 4.89
N ARG A 262 7.29 7.30 5.38
CA ARG A 262 8.25 7.05 6.45
C ARG A 262 9.20 5.98 5.99
N LEU A 263 10.46 6.07 6.40
CA LEU A 263 11.52 5.15 5.99
C LEU A 263 12.25 4.59 7.20
N ALA A 264 12.81 3.41 7.04
CA ALA A 264 13.80 2.84 7.93
C ALA A 264 14.88 2.13 7.14
N PHE A 265 16.13 2.43 7.47
CA PHE A 265 17.30 1.67 7.09
C PHE A 265 17.69 0.83 8.30
N ASP A 266 17.57 -0.48 8.21
CA ASP A 266 17.89 -1.37 9.31
C ASP A 266 18.45 -2.70 8.77
N ARG A 267 19.62 -3.12 9.28
CA ARG A 267 20.35 -4.31 8.84
C ARG A 267 20.71 -4.24 7.36
N ASN A 268 20.05 -5.03 6.51
CA ASN A 268 20.22 -5.03 5.05
C ASN A 268 18.92 -4.65 4.32
N SER A 269 17.99 -3.98 5.00
CA SER A 269 16.68 -3.67 4.42
C SER A 269 16.41 -2.17 4.45
N LEU A 270 15.91 -1.68 3.32
CA LEU A 270 15.20 -0.41 3.25
C LEU A 270 13.70 -0.72 3.35
N LEU A 271 13.07 -0.19 4.39
CA LEU A 271 11.64 -0.30 4.61
C LEU A 271 10.99 1.07 4.41
N MET A 272 9.87 1.09 3.70
CA MET A 272 9.13 2.32 3.41
C MET A 272 7.64 2.10 3.65
N SER A 273 6.99 3.01 4.37
CA SER A 273 5.53 3.06 4.48
C SER A 273 5.00 4.28 3.75
N ILE A 274 4.05 4.08 2.86
CA ILE A 274 3.40 5.10 2.04
C ILE A 274 1.93 5.13 2.42
N ASP A 275 1.57 6.06 3.31
CA ASP A 275 0.19 6.21 3.84
C ASP A 275 -0.56 7.24 3.01
N ARG A 276 -1.55 6.79 2.24
CA ARG A 276 -2.31 7.62 1.30
C ARG A 276 -3.82 7.51 1.41
N ASN A 277 -4.30 6.83 2.45
CA ASN A 277 -5.71 6.63 2.78
C ASN A 277 -6.56 6.09 1.61
N ARG A 278 -5.98 5.25 0.77
CA ARG A 278 -6.66 4.56 -0.35
C ARG A 278 -6.09 3.18 -0.60
N ASP A 279 -6.94 2.29 -1.17
CA ASP A 279 -6.53 0.95 -1.59
C ASP A 279 -5.41 1.03 -2.64
N ALA A 280 -4.33 0.30 -2.42
CA ALA A 280 -3.18 0.27 -3.32
C ALA A 280 -3.47 -0.50 -4.61
N PHE A 281 -4.19 -1.63 -4.50
CA PHE A 281 -4.57 -2.50 -5.60
C PHE A 281 -6.04 -2.31 -5.97
N SER A 282 -6.46 -1.05 -6.13
CA SER A 282 -7.84 -0.73 -6.47
C SER A 282 -8.10 -1.01 -7.95
N ILE A 283 -9.11 -1.84 -8.22
CA ILE A 283 -9.66 -2.09 -9.56
C ILE A 283 -10.98 -1.34 -9.81
N GLY A 284 -11.40 -0.49 -8.88
CA GLY A 284 -12.73 0.09 -8.82
C GLY A 284 -13.72 -0.78 -8.07
N GLY A 285 -14.93 -0.28 -7.91
CA GLY A 285 -16.03 -0.99 -7.28
C GLY A 285 -17.05 -1.49 -8.31
N LEU A 286 -18.20 -1.96 -7.82
CA LEU A 286 -19.32 -2.35 -8.70
C LEU A 286 -19.95 -1.16 -9.44
N ASP A 287 -19.71 0.04 -8.97
CA ASP A 287 -20.37 1.26 -9.46
C ASP A 287 -19.56 1.98 -10.56
N ALA A 288 -18.36 1.48 -10.90
CA ALA A 288 -17.50 2.02 -11.96
C ALA A 288 -17.09 0.93 -12.96
N PRO A 289 -16.82 1.27 -14.25
CA PRO A 289 -16.30 0.31 -15.22
C PRO A 289 -15.02 -0.37 -14.75
N LEU A 290 -14.84 -1.65 -15.09
CA LEU A 290 -13.64 -2.42 -14.71
C LEU A 290 -12.43 -2.02 -15.55
N ALA A 291 -12.62 -1.76 -16.86
CA ALA A 291 -11.56 -1.42 -17.81
C ALA A 291 -11.13 0.06 -17.69
N ASP A 292 -10.80 0.49 -16.48
CA ASP A 292 -10.25 1.84 -16.25
C ASP A 292 -8.72 1.84 -16.39
N LYS A 293 -8.27 2.06 -17.62
CA LYS A 293 -6.84 2.15 -17.99
C LYS A 293 -6.09 3.20 -17.15
N LYS A 294 -6.74 4.33 -16.83
CA LYS A 294 -6.12 5.41 -16.06
C LYS A 294 -5.72 4.94 -14.67
N ARG A 295 -6.60 4.20 -14.00
CA ARG A 295 -6.34 3.69 -12.63
C ARG A 295 -5.19 2.70 -12.58
N LEU A 296 -5.13 1.78 -13.56
CA LEU A 296 -4.02 0.82 -13.63
C LEU A 296 -2.71 1.48 -14.04
N ARG A 297 -2.78 2.48 -14.91
CA ARG A 297 -1.62 3.30 -15.27
C ARG A 297 -1.07 4.06 -14.07
N GLU A 298 -1.93 4.61 -13.22
CA GLU A 298 -1.53 5.26 -11.96
C GLU A 298 -0.74 4.29 -11.06
N PHE A 299 -1.18 3.04 -10.95
CA PHE A 299 -0.44 2.03 -10.19
C PHE A 299 0.99 1.79 -10.74
N VAL A 300 1.14 1.71 -12.06
CA VAL A 300 2.47 1.53 -12.68
C VAL A 300 3.34 2.76 -12.48
N ILE A 301 2.77 3.96 -12.53
CA ILE A 301 3.48 5.21 -12.22
C ILE A 301 3.94 5.20 -10.76
N ASP A 302 3.04 4.89 -9.82
CA ASP A 302 3.36 4.79 -8.39
C ASP A 302 4.55 3.83 -8.15
N LEU A 303 4.52 2.66 -8.79
CA LEU A 303 5.59 1.66 -8.71
C LEU A 303 6.92 2.19 -9.26
N THR A 304 6.88 2.87 -10.42
CA THR A 304 8.08 3.45 -11.03
C THR A 304 8.71 4.50 -10.12
N MET A 305 7.91 5.36 -9.51
CA MET A 305 8.40 6.39 -8.60
C MET A 305 9.05 5.81 -7.34
N ILE A 306 8.46 4.73 -6.78
CA ILE A 306 9.07 4.02 -5.65
C ILE A 306 10.44 3.46 -6.05
N PHE A 307 10.55 2.89 -7.24
CA PHE A 307 11.82 2.38 -7.75
C PHE A 307 12.85 3.48 -8.00
N ASP A 308 12.45 4.66 -8.47
CA ASP A 308 13.34 5.80 -8.71
C ASP A 308 13.96 6.31 -7.41
N VAL A 309 13.20 6.35 -6.31
CA VAL A 309 13.74 6.68 -4.98
C VAL A 309 14.85 5.72 -4.57
N VAL A 310 14.61 4.41 -4.73
CA VAL A 310 15.60 3.37 -4.35
C VAL A 310 16.82 3.40 -5.26
N GLU A 311 16.65 3.69 -6.55
CA GLU A 311 17.76 3.82 -7.49
C GLU A 311 18.68 4.99 -7.15
N THR A 312 18.13 6.10 -6.68
CA THR A 312 18.93 7.26 -6.25
C THR A 312 19.88 6.88 -5.11
N LEU A 313 19.43 6.04 -4.17
CA LEU A 313 20.28 5.50 -3.10
C LEU A 313 21.42 4.63 -3.64
N ARG A 314 21.11 3.74 -4.59
CA ARG A 314 22.09 2.82 -5.15
C ARG A 314 23.20 3.55 -5.90
N LEU A 315 22.85 4.53 -6.74
CA LEU A 315 23.81 5.32 -7.50
C LEU A 315 24.75 6.11 -6.57
N ASN A 316 24.23 6.64 -5.46
CA ASN A 316 25.07 7.35 -4.49
C ASN A 316 26.04 6.40 -3.76
N ALA A 317 25.63 5.18 -3.47
CA ALA A 317 26.50 4.16 -2.86
C ALA A 317 27.62 3.69 -3.80
N GLU A 318 27.34 3.58 -5.11
CA GLU A 318 28.32 3.21 -6.13
C GLU A 318 29.31 4.35 -6.47
N THR A 319 28.91 5.61 -6.30
CA THR A 319 29.77 6.78 -6.60
C THR A 319 30.79 7.06 -5.49
N LYS A 320 30.59 6.54 -4.27
CA LYS A 320 31.48 6.71 -3.12
C LYS A 320 32.53 5.60 -2.96
N LEU A 321 32.58 4.64 -3.89
CA LEU A 321 33.64 3.61 -4.03
C LEU A 321 34.64 4.01 -5.12
#